data_c93bf92530404297cb45bc96142f6d98
#
_entry.id   c93bf92530404297cb45bc96142f6d98
#
_cell.length_a   1.000
_cell.length_b   1.000
_cell.length_c   1.000
_cell.angle_alpha   90.00
_cell.angle_beta   90.00
_cell.angle_gamma   90.00
#
_symmetry.space_group_name_H-M   'P 1'
#
loop_
_entity.id
_entity.type
_entity.pdbx_description
1 polymer ?
#
loop_
_entity_poly.entity_id
_entity_poly.type
_entity_poly.pdbx_seq_one_letter_code
_entity_poly.pdbx_strand_id
1 'polypeptide(L)'
;MAILGSMFRYGRRCSAPLLAAVIFAGCAGTPPSARLSSPSTLPVEVATPEQSTEDTNNGSDVDPGRDTAVTTATKPPELDRWPLTGVRDEGVGAWPALMVKIDNHDRARPQAGINSADVVFEEIVEGGLTRFAALYHSQQTELVGPIRSVRTSDFDLLRNLNRPLFANSGGNEAVLRLLQEIEYVDVSSNAAIGAYQRIQERPSPHNLFSDTESLRAVGASRGQGGSPPTMFVRHDGDDALTGSSDPVVGLNLDYGSTFVEYRWGQDNKWVRSQNGTLHLDSEGVAVAPDVVIVQVVSYGRSKADGRSPEAVLLGEGEALVFFNGTVTEGFWKRTEADEVTQYFDRGGQTIAIPPGRIWIALPRVGQVQIVK
;
A
#
# COMPACT_ATOMS: atom_id res chain seq x y z
N MET A 1 27.31 50.07 44.09
CA MET A 1 28.65 50.16 43.48
C MET A 1 28.42 49.81 41.98
N ALA A 2 28.53 50.86 41.18
CA ALA A 2 28.31 50.88 39.73
C ALA A 2 29.47 50.24 38.99
N ILE A 3 29.23 49.83 37.72
CA ILE A 3 30.08 49.93 36.52
C ILE A 3 29.34 49.28 35.38
N LEU A 4 28.76 50.00 34.40
CA LEU A 4 29.16 50.30 33.02
C LEU A 4 29.28 48.98 32.16
N GLY A 5 28.52 48.69 31.13
CA GLY A 5 28.18 49.54 29.96
C GLY A 5 29.07 49.19 28.77
N SER A 6 28.53 48.49 27.75
CA SER A 6 29.09 48.55 26.39
C SER A 6 28.02 48.22 25.34
N MET A 7 27.56 49.27 24.65
CA MET A 7 26.77 49.24 23.42
C MET A 7 27.71 48.95 22.24
N PHE A 8 27.41 47.92 21.43
CA PHE A 8 27.95 47.84 20.06
C PHE A 8 26.80 48.00 19.05
N ARG A 9 26.81 49.14 18.38
CA ARG A 9 26.01 49.43 17.17
C ARG A 9 26.67 48.80 15.98
N TYR A 10 25.92 47.99 15.23
CA TYR A 10 26.32 47.59 13.88
C TYR A 10 25.35 48.19 12.84
N GLY A 11 25.96 48.97 11.94
CA GLY A 11 25.28 49.74 10.90
C GLY A 11 24.71 48.88 9.77
N ARG A 12 23.53 49.32 9.33
CA ARG A 12 22.88 48.83 8.12
C ARG A 12 23.64 49.29 6.88
N ARG A 13 24.02 48.35 6.01
CA ARG A 13 24.34 48.65 4.61
C ARG A 13 23.24 48.07 3.73
N CYS A 14 22.48 48.98 3.10
CA CYS A 14 21.57 48.66 2.00
C CYS A 14 22.41 48.43 0.74
N SER A 15 22.23 47.31 0.08
CA SER A 15 22.66 47.07 -1.32
C SER A 15 21.45 46.64 -2.10
N ALA A 16 21.04 47.44 -3.08
CA ALA A 16 19.99 47.16 -4.04
C ALA A 16 20.53 46.25 -5.15
N PRO A 17 19.75 45.28 -5.66
CA PRO A 17 20.13 44.59 -6.89
C PRO A 17 19.60 45.34 -8.13
N LEU A 18 20.47 45.44 -9.13
CA LEU A 18 20.19 45.90 -10.48
C LEU A 18 19.23 44.92 -11.20
N LEU A 19 18.16 45.45 -11.75
CA LEU A 19 17.25 44.78 -12.67
C LEU A 19 17.84 44.79 -14.08
N ALA A 20 18.22 43.62 -14.61
CA ALA A 20 18.55 43.46 -16.02
C ALA A 20 17.31 42.96 -16.79
N ALA A 21 16.71 43.78 -17.61
CA ALA A 21 15.65 43.43 -18.53
C ALA A 21 16.25 42.81 -19.79
N VAL A 22 15.92 41.57 -20.10
CA VAL A 22 16.21 40.92 -21.38
C VAL A 22 14.94 40.95 -22.21
N ILE A 23 14.98 41.71 -23.32
CA ILE A 23 13.92 41.79 -24.33
C ILE A 23 14.16 40.64 -25.31
N PHE A 24 13.25 39.67 -25.41
CA PHE A 24 13.19 38.72 -26.53
C PHE A 24 12.16 39.15 -27.54
N ALA A 25 12.63 39.46 -28.75
CA ALA A 25 11.80 39.71 -29.91
C ALA A 25 11.19 38.40 -30.41
N GLY A 26 9.88 38.33 -30.52
CA GLY A 26 9.15 37.19 -31.06
C GLY A 26 9.10 37.21 -32.58
N CYS A 27 9.38 36.07 -33.22
CA CYS A 27 8.98 35.78 -34.58
C CYS A 27 7.73 34.89 -34.56
N ALA A 28 6.62 35.42 -35.05
CA ALA A 28 5.39 34.71 -35.28
C ALA A 28 5.52 33.83 -36.54
N GLY A 29 5.49 32.52 -36.39
CA GLY A 29 5.33 31.56 -37.48
C GLY A 29 3.97 30.86 -37.37
N THR A 30 3.12 31.08 -38.37
CA THR A 30 1.81 30.44 -38.55
C THR A 30 1.98 28.99 -38.98
N PRO A 31 1.31 28.01 -38.37
CA PRO A 31 1.31 26.61 -38.84
C PRO A 31 0.28 26.44 -39.99
N PRO A 32 0.53 25.52 -40.97
CA PRO A 32 -0.39 25.25 -42.06
C PRO A 32 -1.56 24.38 -41.61
N SER A 33 -2.76 24.74 -42.07
CA SER A 33 -4.00 23.97 -41.92
C SER A 33 -3.91 22.63 -42.63
N ALA A 34 -4.00 21.52 -41.86
CA ALA A 34 -4.24 20.19 -42.37
C ALA A 34 -5.75 19.98 -42.61
N ARG A 35 -6.12 19.66 -43.84
CA ARG A 35 -7.49 19.28 -44.24
C ARG A 35 -7.82 17.88 -43.66
N LEU A 36 -8.92 17.81 -42.95
CA LEU A 36 -9.56 16.55 -42.56
C LEU A 36 -10.22 15.92 -43.80
N SER A 37 -9.77 14.73 -44.17
CA SER A 37 -10.44 13.83 -45.12
C SER A 37 -11.43 12.95 -44.34
N SER A 38 -12.68 12.97 -44.79
CA SER A 38 -13.80 12.17 -44.30
C SER A 38 -13.59 10.66 -44.54
N PRO A 39 -13.95 9.77 -43.64
CA PRO A 39 -13.94 8.34 -43.91
C PRO A 39 -15.13 7.90 -44.75
N SER A 40 -14.83 7.10 -45.75
CA SER A 40 -15.76 6.42 -46.68
C SER A 40 -16.55 5.34 -45.90
N THR A 41 -17.87 5.41 -46.00
CA THR A 41 -18.79 4.39 -45.52
C THR A 41 -18.83 3.22 -46.49
N LEU A 42 -18.52 1.99 -45.98
CA LEU A 42 -18.86 0.75 -46.66
C LEU A 42 -20.15 0.15 -46.03
N PRO A 43 -21.02 -0.44 -46.82
CA PRO A 43 -22.30 -0.98 -46.34
C PRO A 43 -22.13 -2.31 -45.60
N VAL A 44 -22.79 -2.43 -44.45
CA VAL A 44 -22.95 -3.68 -43.71
C VAL A 44 -24.11 -4.47 -44.29
N GLU A 45 -23.84 -5.66 -44.77
CA GLU A 45 -24.82 -6.65 -45.26
C GLU A 45 -25.47 -7.33 -44.04
N VAL A 46 -26.78 -7.19 -43.91
CA VAL A 46 -27.59 -7.79 -42.85
C VAL A 46 -28.02 -9.19 -43.32
N ALA A 47 -27.54 -10.25 -42.68
CA ALA A 47 -28.05 -11.61 -42.89
C ALA A 47 -29.27 -11.84 -42.00
N THR A 48 -30.38 -12.17 -42.64
CA THR A 48 -31.64 -12.60 -42.02
C THR A 48 -31.57 -14.08 -41.65
N PRO A 49 -32.06 -14.51 -40.49
CA PRO A 49 -32.15 -15.95 -40.18
C PRO A 49 -33.39 -16.55 -40.79
N GLU A 50 -33.19 -17.66 -41.53
CA GLU A 50 -34.25 -18.51 -42.04
C GLU A 50 -34.93 -19.31 -40.92
N GLN A 51 -36.26 -19.24 -40.93
CA GLN A 51 -37.14 -20.16 -40.22
C GLN A 51 -37.23 -21.49 -40.98
N SER A 52 -37.05 -22.62 -40.32
CA SER A 52 -37.53 -23.89 -40.79
C SER A 52 -38.51 -24.51 -39.82
N THR A 53 -39.62 -24.84 -40.40
CA THR A 53 -40.87 -25.39 -39.85
C THR A 53 -40.75 -26.85 -39.39
N GLU A 54 -41.54 -27.14 -38.37
CA GLU A 54 -42.21 -28.34 -37.89
C GLU A 54 -41.99 -29.66 -38.63
N ASP A 55 -41.75 -30.70 -37.82
CA ASP A 55 -42.51 -31.93 -38.01
C ASP A 55 -42.72 -32.68 -36.67
N THR A 56 -43.99 -32.98 -36.44
CA THR A 56 -44.55 -33.77 -35.36
C THR A 56 -44.19 -35.22 -35.51
N ASN A 57 -43.76 -35.93 -34.43
CA ASN A 57 -44.40 -37.24 -34.17
C ASN A 57 -44.20 -37.74 -32.73
N ASN A 58 -45.19 -38.33 -32.27
CA ASN A 58 -45.69 -39.01 -31.11
C ASN A 58 -44.80 -40.17 -30.60
N GLY A 59 -44.68 -40.29 -29.26
CA GLY A 59 -44.10 -41.51 -28.67
C GLY A 59 -43.86 -41.33 -27.16
N SER A 60 -44.86 -41.71 -26.39
CA SER A 60 -44.87 -41.89 -24.95
C SER A 60 -43.80 -42.88 -24.48
N ASP A 61 -42.95 -42.45 -23.51
CA ASP A 61 -42.48 -43.37 -22.46
C ASP A 61 -42.14 -42.53 -21.21
N VAL A 62 -42.82 -42.86 -20.12
CA VAL A 62 -42.70 -42.29 -18.80
C VAL A 62 -41.59 -43.04 -18.08
N ASP A 63 -40.46 -42.38 -17.83
CA ASP A 63 -39.44 -42.83 -16.87
C ASP A 63 -39.52 -41.99 -15.60
N PRO A 64 -39.90 -42.56 -14.45
CA PRO A 64 -39.94 -41.87 -13.16
C PRO A 64 -38.60 -42.09 -12.45
N GLY A 65 -37.67 -41.11 -12.56
CA GLY A 65 -36.46 -41.22 -11.78
C GLY A 65 -35.36 -40.23 -12.18
N ARG A 66 -35.67 -38.92 -12.21
CA ARG A 66 -34.63 -37.92 -12.26
C ARG A 66 -34.72 -37.06 -11.02
N ASP A 67 -34.00 -37.48 -9.98
CA ASP A 67 -33.67 -36.62 -8.85
C ASP A 67 -33.01 -35.36 -9.40
N THR A 68 -33.77 -34.26 -9.38
CA THR A 68 -33.21 -32.91 -9.51
C THR A 68 -32.40 -32.66 -8.25
N ALA A 69 -31.12 -32.93 -8.34
CA ALA A 69 -30.16 -32.46 -7.34
C ALA A 69 -30.32 -30.94 -7.29
N VAL A 70 -31.05 -30.46 -6.28
CA VAL A 70 -31.03 -29.06 -5.86
C VAL A 70 -29.61 -28.81 -5.42
N THR A 71 -28.83 -28.16 -6.29
CA THR A 71 -27.53 -27.61 -5.94
C THR A 71 -27.82 -26.53 -4.91
N THR A 72 -27.84 -26.88 -3.64
CA THR A 72 -27.76 -25.93 -2.55
C THR A 72 -26.48 -25.15 -2.77
N ALA A 73 -26.59 -23.90 -3.18
CA ALA A 73 -25.49 -22.97 -3.16
C ALA A 73 -24.94 -22.96 -1.73
N THR A 74 -23.80 -23.59 -1.55
CA THR A 74 -23.08 -23.60 -0.26
C THR A 74 -22.76 -22.15 0.06
N LYS A 75 -23.36 -21.60 1.14
CA LYS A 75 -22.95 -20.29 1.67
C LYS A 75 -21.41 -20.32 1.81
N PRO A 76 -20.69 -19.30 1.33
CA PRO A 76 -19.24 -19.23 1.53
C PRO A 76 -18.93 -19.49 3.00
N PRO A 77 -17.83 -20.17 3.34
CA PRO A 77 -17.45 -20.40 4.72
C PRO A 77 -17.41 -19.07 5.43
N GLU A 78 -18.09 -18.98 6.57
CA GLU A 78 -18.10 -17.78 7.41
C GLU A 78 -16.68 -17.59 7.92
N LEU A 79 -16.04 -16.47 7.55
CA LEU A 79 -14.70 -16.13 8.00
C LEU A 79 -14.82 -15.79 9.49
N ASP A 80 -14.15 -16.53 10.37
CA ASP A 80 -14.07 -16.25 11.80
C ASP A 80 -12.85 -15.37 12.16
N ARG A 81 -12.04 -15.00 11.17
CA ARG A 81 -10.82 -14.19 11.33
C ARG A 81 -10.64 -13.20 10.19
N TRP A 82 -10.16 -12.03 10.54
CA TRP A 82 -9.73 -11.04 9.56
C TRP A 82 -8.55 -11.56 8.73
N PRO A 83 -8.64 -11.61 7.40
CA PRO A 83 -7.59 -12.18 6.55
C PRO A 83 -6.21 -11.56 6.71
N LEU A 84 -6.14 -10.24 6.98
CA LEU A 84 -4.87 -9.51 7.10
C LEU A 84 -4.27 -9.61 8.49
N THR A 85 -5.06 -9.54 9.55
CA THR A 85 -4.57 -9.55 10.94
C THR A 85 -4.63 -10.92 11.60
N GLY A 86 -5.50 -11.82 11.13
CA GLY A 86 -5.77 -13.11 11.79
C GLY A 86 -6.56 -12.99 13.11
N VAL A 87 -6.96 -11.80 13.50
CA VAL A 87 -7.75 -11.56 14.71
C VAL A 87 -9.15 -12.14 14.51
N ARG A 88 -9.64 -12.88 15.51
CA ARG A 88 -11.01 -13.42 15.54
C ARG A 88 -12.00 -12.30 15.80
N ASP A 89 -13.07 -12.28 15.02
CA ASP A 89 -14.14 -11.30 15.16
C ASP A 89 -15.42 -11.88 14.52
N GLU A 90 -16.56 -11.63 15.18
CA GLU A 90 -17.89 -11.99 14.62
C GLU A 90 -18.29 -11.08 13.45
N GLY A 91 -17.66 -9.89 13.32
CA GLY A 91 -17.92 -8.89 12.29
C GLY A 91 -17.06 -9.02 11.04
N VAL A 92 -16.35 -10.16 10.85
CA VAL A 92 -15.49 -10.33 9.67
C VAL A 92 -16.29 -10.21 8.38
N GLY A 93 -15.98 -9.17 7.60
CA GLY A 93 -16.66 -8.88 6.34
C GLY A 93 -15.90 -9.34 5.11
N ALA A 94 -16.65 -9.65 4.06
CA ALA A 94 -16.12 -10.09 2.76
C ALA A 94 -15.90 -8.92 1.77
N TRP A 95 -15.61 -7.71 2.28
CA TRP A 95 -15.30 -6.55 1.45
C TRP A 95 -13.82 -6.49 1.05
N PRO A 96 -13.46 -5.72 0.01
CA PRO A 96 -12.07 -5.60 -0.43
C PRO A 96 -11.21 -4.85 0.60
N ALA A 97 -9.93 -5.19 0.64
CA ALA A 97 -8.96 -4.38 1.35
C ALA A 97 -8.83 -2.99 0.72
N LEU A 98 -8.57 -1.97 1.52
CA LEU A 98 -8.21 -0.63 1.07
C LEU A 98 -6.71 -0.43 1.29
N MET A 99 -5.96 -0.26 0.21
CA MET A 99 -4.56 0.15 0.27
C MET A 99 -4.46 1.67 0.14
N VAL A 100 -3.79 2.31 1.08
CA VAL A 100 -3.53 3.76 1.07
C VAL A 100 -2.03 4.02 1.00
N LYS A 101 -1.60 4.79 -0.01
CA LYS A 101 -0.21 5.22 -0.12
C LYS A 101 0.04 6.43 0.77
N ILE A 102 0.84 6.26 1.83
CA ILE A 102 1.09 7.27 2.86
C ILE A 102 2.53 7.79 2.77
N ASP A 103 2.67 9.10 2.93
CA ASP A 103 3.95 9.80 2.96
C ASP A 103 4.71 9.57 4.28
N ASN A 104 6.03 9.41 4.20
CA ASN A 104 6.88 9.30 5.38
C ASN A 104 8.03 10.33 5.40
N HIS A 105 7.90 11.42 4.65
CA HIS A 105 8.80 12.56 4.78
C HIS A 105 8.66 13.21 6.17
N ASP A 106 9.70 13.86 6.70
CA ASP A 106 9.66 14.52 8.02
C ASP A 106 8.50 15.53 8.16
N ARG A 107 8.16 16.25 7.07
CA ARG A 107 7.04 17.19 7.03
C ARG A 107 5.66 16.52 6.95
N ALA A 108 5.62 15.22 6.72
CA ALA A 108 4.39 14.42 6.66
C ALA A 108 4.03 13.82 8.03
N ARG A 109 4.95 13.86 8.97
CA ARG A 109 4.73 13.30 10.32
C ARG A 109 4.18 14.36 11.28
N PRO A 110 3.32 13.96 12.23
CA PRO A 110 2.75 12.63 12.46
C PRO A 110 1.71 12.27 11.38
N GLN A 111 1.65 10.99 10.97
CA GLN A 111 0.63 10.50 10.05
C GLN A 111 -0.68 10.28 10.81
N ALA A 112 -1.81 10.46 10.11
CA ALA A 112 -3.12 10.12 10.64
C ALA A 112 -3.54 8.71 10.21
N GLY A 113 -4.21 8.00 11.11
CA GLY A 113 -4.84 6.70 10.86
C GLY A 113 -3.86 5.54 10.65
N ILE A 114 -2.56 5.76 10.82
CA ILE A 114 -1.55 4.69 10.58
C ILE A 114 -1.68 3.56 11.62
N ASN A 115 -2.15 3.86 12.82
CA ASN A 115 -2.39 2.87 13.87
C ASN A 115 -3.66 2.02 13.67
N SER A 116 -4.53 2.40 12.73
CA SER A 116 -5.72 1.61 12.32
C SER A 116 -5.42 0.69 11.13
N ALA A 117 -4.22 0.75 10.55
CA ALA A 117 -3.84 -0.16 9.48
C ALA A 117 -3.59 -1.57 10.00
N ASP A 118 -4.10 -2.58 9.29
CA ASP A 118 -3.88 -4.00 9.56
C ASP A 118 -2.47 -4.45 9.24
N VAL A 119 -1.99 -4.04 8.06
CA VAL A 119 -0.64 -4.32 7.57
C VAL A 119 -0.07 -3.03 6.98
N VAL A 120 1.18 -2.72 7.29
CA VAL A 120 1.92 -1.60 6.69
C VAL A 120 3.17 -2.13 6.03
N PHE A 121 3.31 -1.92 4.72
CA PHE A 121 4.57 -2.11 4.01
C PHE A 121 5.35 -0.81 4.01
N GLU A 122 6.63 -0.86 4.40
CA GLU A 122 7.55 0.27 4.35
C GLU A 122 8.60 0.03 3.26
N GLU A 123 8.54 0.80 2.18
CA GLU A 123 9.39 0.68 1.01
C GLU A 123 10.30 1.89 0.81
N ILE A 124 11.49 1.67 0.23
CA ILE A 124 12.40 2.74 -0.15
C ILE A 124 11.87 3.46 -1.40
N VAL A 125 11.89 4.78 -1.32
CA VAL A 125 11.64 5.66 -2.46
C VAL A 125 12.87 6.52 -2.77
N GLU A 126 12.73 7.59 -3.54
CA GLU A 126 13.85 8.43 -3.95
C GLU A 126 14.60 9.01 -2.75
N GLY A 127 15.93 9.09 -2.86
CA GLY A 127 16.78 9.74 -1.87
C GLY A 127 16.95 9.00 -0.55
N GLY A 128 16.63 7.70 -0.47
CA GLY A 128 16.70 6.93 0.78
C GLY A 128 15.60 7.28 1.78
N LEU A 129 14.57 7.98 1.32
CA LEU A 129 13.31 8.13 2.05
C LEU A 129 12.48 6.85 1.93
N THR A 130 11.52 6.69 2.83
CA THR A 130 10.54 5.60 2.73
C THR A 130 9.13 6.14 2.51
N ARG A 131 8.21 5.28 2.05
CA ARG A 131 6.76 5.47 2.04
C ARG A 131 6.07 4.23 2.56
N PHE A 132 4.83 4.42 2.97
CA PHE A 132 4.01 3.32 3.44
C PHE A 132 2.93 2.98 2.43
N ALA A 133 2.74 1.67 2.18
CA ALA A 133 1.53 1.11 1.62
C ALA A 133 0.76 0.49 2.79
N ALA A 134 -0.23 1.22 3.30
CA ALA A 134 -1.00 0.82 4.48
C ALA A 134 -2.31 0.15 4.06
N LEU A 135 -2.56 -1.05 4.57
CA LEU A 135 -3.75 -1.86 4.27
C LEU A 135 -4.76 -1.73 5.41
N TYR A 136 -5.99 -1.40 5.07
CA TYR A 136 -7.12 -1.32 5.98
C TYR A 136 -8.18 -2.32 5.54
N HIS A 137 -8.57 -3.21 6.44
CA HIS A 137 -9.62 -4.19 6.20
C HIS A 137 -10.51 -4.36 7.43
N SER A 138 -9.90 -4.57 8.62
CA SER A 138 -10.63 -4.81 9.87
C SER A 138 -11.10 -3.53 10.56
N GLN A 139 -10.43 -2.40 10.32
CA GLN A 139 -10.72 -1.15 11.01
C GLN A 139 -10.98 0.00 10.04
N GLN A 140 -11.67 1.02 10.54
CA GLN A 140 -11.91 2.28 9.87
C GLN A 140 -11.23 3.42 10.64
N THR A 141 -10.95 4.52 9.96
CA THR A 141 -10.43 5.75 10.56
C THR A 141 -11.03 6.97 9.87
N GLU A 142 -11.35 7.98 10.68
CA GLU A 142 -11.95 9.26 10.22
C GLU A 142 -10.93 10.15 9.49
N LEU A 143 -9.63 9.89 9.67
CA LEU A 143 -8.58 10.64 8.98
C LEU A 143 -7.42 9.69 8.63
N VAL A 144 -7.01 9.68 7.35
CA VAL A 144 -5.87 8.90 6.87
C VAL A 144 -4.98 9.72 5.96
N GLY A 145 -3.67 9.65 6.21
CA GLY A 145 -2.70 10.37 5.39
C GLY A 145 -1.50 10.91 6.17
N PRO A 146 -0.67 11.79 5.55
CA PRO A 146 -0.84 12.41 4.21
C PRO A 146 -0.71 11.40 3.08
N ILE A 147 -1.63 11.46 2.12
CA ILE A 147 -1.66 10.52 0.98
C ILE A 147 -0.68 10.97 -0.09
N ARG A 148 0.06 10.01 -0.66
CA ARG A 148 1.14 10.27 -1.61
C ARG A 148 1.03 9.46 -2.89
N SER A 149 1.96 9.78 -3.80
CA SER A 149 1.98 9.20 -5.15
C SER A 149 2.37 7.72 -5.13
N VAL A 150 1.73 6.97 -6.02
CA VAL A 150 2.04 5.58 -6.33
C VAL A 150 3.48 5.42 -6.85
N ARG A 151 4.07 4.26 -6.60
CA ARG A 151 5.34 3.79 -7.14
C ARG A 151 5.16 2.42 -7.79
N THR A 152 6.07 2.02 -8.67
CA THR A 152 6.00 0.71 -9.33
C THR A 152 6.12 -0.46 -8.35
N SER A 153 6.77 -0.27 -7.21
CA SER A 153 6.77 -1.27 -6.12
C SER A 153 5.38 -1.62 -5.59
N ASP A 154 4.41 -0.68 -5.68
CA ASP A 154 3.04 -0.91 -5.21
C ASP A 154 2.30 -1.95 -6.06
N PHE A 155 2.73 -2.18 -7.30
CA PHE A 155 2.02 -3.04 -8.23
C PHE A 155 1.96 -4.49 -7.76
N ASP A 156 3.08 -5.02 -7.29
CA ASP A 156 3.14 -6.38 -6.76
C ASP A 156 2.44 -6.51 -5.40
N LEU A 157 2.28 -5.41 -4.65
CA LEU A 157 1.48 -5.39 -3.43
C LEU A 157 -0.03 -5.39 -3.73
N LEU A 158 -0.45 -4.82 -4.85
CA LEU A 158 -1.86 -4.80 -5.27
C LEU A 158 -2.32 -6.16 -5.81
N ARG A 159 -1.45 -6.85 -6.56
CA ARG A 159 -1.81 -8.07 -7.31
C ARG A 159 -2.29 -9.21 -6.41
N ASN A 160 -1.79 -9.32 -5.19
CA ASN A 160 -2.14 -10.40 -4.27
C ASN A 160 -3.30 -10.06 -3.30
N LEU A 161 -4.02 -8.95 -3.53
CA LEU A 161 -5.10 -8.50 -2.65
C LEU A 161 -6.51 -8.72 -3.21
N ASN A 162 -6.64 -9.48 -4.31
CA ASN A 162 -7.93 -9.79 -4.94
C ASN A 162 -8.71 -8.52 -5.35
N ARG A 163 -8.06 -7.66 -6.15
CA ARG A 163 -8.61 -6.40 -6.67
C ARG A 163 -9.00 -5.41 -5.56
N PRO A 164 -8.03 -4.91 -4.77
CA PRO A 164 -8.27 -4.00 -3.66
C PRO A 164 -8.71 -2.61 -4.12
N LEU A 165 -9.23 -1.80 -3.19
CA LEU A 165 -9.34 -0.36 -3.37
C LEU A 165 -7.93 0.24 -3.23
N PHE A 166 -7.55 1.19 -4.11
CA PHE A 166 -6.25 1.84 -4.02
C PHE A 166 -6.35 3.36 -3.98
N ALA A 167 -6.02 3.94 -2.81
CA ALA A 167 -5.98 5.37 -2.55
C ALA A 167 -4.56 5.91 -2.70
N ASN A 168 -4.36 6.87 -3.59
CA ASN A 168 -3.09 7.52 -3.84
C ASN A 168 -3.30 8.95 -4.38
N SER A 169 -2.26 9.76 -4.41
CA SER A 169 -2.31 11.13 -4.93
C SER A 169 -1.84 11.26 -6.39
N GLY A 170 -2.03 10.21 -7.19
CA GLY A 170 -1.51 10.14 -8.55
C GLY A 170 -0.06 9.68 -8.61
N GLY A 171 0.62 9.98 -9.72
CA GLY A 171 2.01 9.61 -9.97
C GLY A 171 2.53 10.31 -11.22
N ASN A 172 3.76 10.00 -11.66
CA ASN A 172 4.18 10.42 -12.98
C ASN A 172 3.40 9.64 -14.05
N GLU A 173 3.31 10.21 -15.26
CA GLU A 173 2.47 9.67 -16.34
C GLU A 173 2.85 8.23 -16.72
N ALA A 174 4.14 7.89 -16.71
CA ALA A 174 4.58 6.55 -17.06
C ALA A 174 4.18 5.51 -15.98
N VAL A 175 4.27 5.87 -14.69
CA VAL A 175 3.77 5.01 -13.60
C VAL A 175 2.26 4.82 -13.73
N LEU A 176 1.50 5.89 -14.00
CA LEU A 176 0.04 5.81 -14.13
C LEU A 176 -0.39 4.96 -15.33
N ARG A 177 0.37 4.98 -16.45
CA ARG A 177 0.10 4.10 -17.59
C ARG A 177 0.31 2.63 -17.23
N LEU A 178 1.41 2.29 -16.55
CA LEU A 178 1.68 0.91 -16.13
C LEU A 178 0.68 0.43 -15.06
N LEU A 179 0.21 1.34 -14.20
CA LEU A 179 -0.79 1.02 -13.19
C LEU A 179 -2.13 0.55 -13.80
N GLN A 180 -2.44 0.99 -15.04
CA GLN A 180 -3.66 0.52 -15.75
C GLN A 180 -3.63 -0.97 -16.10
N GLU A 181 -2.46 -1.61 -16.06
CA GLU A 181 -2.27 -3.05 -16.28
C GLU A 181 -2.53 -3.89 -15.01
N ILE A 182 -2.78 -3.22 -13.87
CA ILE A 182 -3.01 -3.86 -12.58
C ILE A 182 -4.50 -3.87 -12.27
N GLU A 183 -4.99 -4.99 -11.73
CA GLU A 183 -6.37 -5.11 -11.29
C GLU A 183 -6.56 -4.51 -9.90
N TYR A 184 -7.25 -3.38 -9.83
CA TYR A 184 -7.63 -2.70 -8.59
C TYR A 184 -8.86 -1.82 -8.82
N VAL A 185 -9.46 -1.31 -7.77
CA VAL A 185 -10.52 -0.29 -7.83
C VAL A 185 -9.89 1.06 -7.54
N ASP A 186 -9.92 1.96 -8.53
CA ASP A 186 -9.31 3.29 -8.41
C ASP A 186 -10.15 4.20 -7.51
N VAL A 187 -9.62 4.47 -6.31
CA VAL A 187 -10.13 5.48 -5.37
C VAL A 187 -9.08 6.56 -5.12
N SER A 188 -8.21 6.83 -6.09
CA SER A 188 -7.21 7.89 -6.03
C SER A 188 -7.84 9.29 -5.92
N SER A 189 -7.03 10.29 -5.56
CA SER A 189 -7.49 11.67 -5.45
C SER A 189 -8.03 12.26 -6.76
N ASN A 190 -7.62 11.71 -7.90
CA ASN A 190 -8.17 12.11 -9.21
C ASN A 190 -9.51 11.42 -9.50
N ALA A 191 -9.68 10.21 -9.03
CA ALA A 191 -10.87 9.40 -9.27
C ALA A 191 -11.99 9.68 -8.24
N ALA A 192 -11.65 10.02 -7.00
CA ALA A 192 -12.54 10.20 -5.86
C ALA A 192 -12.41 11.62 -5.26
N ILE A 193 -12.46 12.65 -6.10
CA ILE A 193 -12.15 14.05 -5.72
C ILE A 193 -12.90 14.49 -4.45
N GLY A 194 -14.18 14.16 -4.30
CA GLY A 194 -15.00 14.53 -3.15
C GLY A 194 -14.64 13.82 -1.84
N ALA A 195 -13.85 12.73 -1.88
CA ALA A 195 -13.40 11.99 -0.71
C ALA A 195 -12.08 12.50 -0.14
N TYR A 196 -11.45 13.51 -0.77
CA TYR A 196 -10.14 14.02 -0.37
C TYR A 196 -10.22 15.48 0.08
N GLN A 197 -9.39 15.82 1.07
CA GLN A 197 -9.24 17.19 1.56
C GLN A 197 -7.76 17.54 1.76
N ARG A 198 -7.44 18.84 1.62
CA ARG A 198 -6.12 19.37 2.00
C ARG A 198 -6.24 20.14 3.28
N ILE A 199 -5.48 19.73 4.30
CA ILE A 199 -5.43 20.47 5.56
C ILE A 199 -4.46 21.64 5.43
N GLN A 200 -4.79 22.78 6.05
CA GLN A 200 -4.03 24.04 5.92
C GLN A 200 -2.78 24.08 6.79
N GLU A 201 -2.77 23.30 7.86
CA GLU A 201 -1.71 23.25 8.88
C GLU A 201 -0.40 22.66 8.36
N ARG A 202 -0.42 22.07 7.16
CA ARG A 202 0.75 21.46 6.55
C ARG A 202 0.99 21.98 5.14
N PRO A 203 2.28 22.15 4.74
CA PRO A 203 2.59 22.56 3.38
C PRO A 203 2.31 21.44 2.37
N SER A 204 1.83 21.80 1.18
CA SER A 204 1.82 20.88 0.04
C SER A 204 3.26 20.41 -0.25
N PRO A 205 3.47 19.13 -0.63
CA PRO A 205 2.49 18.09 -0.95
C PRO A 205 2.13 17.17 0.24
N HIS A 206 2.49 17.53 1.49
CA HIS A 206 2.36 16.71 2.69
C HIS A 206 1.04 16.95 3.45
N ASN A 207 -0.02 17.34 2.75
CA ASN A 207 -1.27 17.83 3.34
C ASN A 207 -2.55 17.27 2.71
N LEU A 208 -2.47 16.18 1.93
CA LEU A 208 -3.63 15.53 1.33
C LEU A 208 -4.10 14.38 2.21
N PHE A 209 -5.36 14.42 2.62
CA PHE A 209 -5.98 13.43 3.51
C PHE A 209 -7.31 12.95 2.97
N SER A 210 -7.78 11.84 3.51
CA SER A 210 -9.11 11.27 3.30
C SER A 210 -9.57 10.57 4.58
N ASP A 211 -10.68 9.86 4.52
CA ASP A 211 -11.13 8.89 5.52
C ASP A 211 -11.45 7.56 4.83
N THR A 212 -11.42 6.47 5.60
CA THR A 212 -11.58 5.13 5.04
C THR A 212 -13.02 4.84 4.60
N GLU A 213 -14.01 5.44 5.24
CA GLU A 213 -15.43 5.26 4.92
C GLU A 213 -15.76 5.88 3.55
N SER A 214 -15.41 7.14 3.34
CA SER A 214 -15.57 7.84 2.06
C SER A 214 -14.89 7.11 0.91
N LEU A 215 -13.66 6.62 1.11
CA LEU A 215 -12.92 5.84 0.10
C LEU A 215 -13.63 4.52 -0.24
N ARG A 216 -14.16 3.82 0.77
CA ARG A 216 -14.96 2.59 0.57
C ARG A 216 -16.27 2.86 -0.13
N ALA A 217 -16.97 3.95 0.21
CA ALA A 217 -18.20 4.34 -0.45
C ALA A 217 -17.99 4.61 -1.94
N VAL A 218 -16.92 5.31 -2.30
CA VAL A 218 -16.52 5.49 -3.72
C VAL A 218 -16.20 4.16 -4.37
N GLY A 219 -15.43 3.30 -3.69
CA GLY A 219 -15.10 1.96 -4.19
C GLY A 219 -16.34 1.12 -4.49
N ALA A 220 -17.31 1.11 -3.59
CA ALA A 220 -18.57 0.39 -3.76
C ALA A 220 -19.36 0.84 -5.01
N SER A 221 -19.30 2.12 -5.35
CA SER A 221 -19.96 2.67 -6.55
C SER A 221 -19.26 2.31 -7.86
N ARG A 222 -18.01 1.82 -7.80
CA ARG A 222 -17.15 1.50 -8.98
C ARG A 222 -16.99 0.01 -9.26
N GLY A 223 -17.72 -0.82 -8.56
CA GLY A 223 -17.58 -2.27 -8.62
C GLY A 223 -16.51 -2.76 -7.65
N GLN A 224 -16.91 -3.62 -6.77
CA GLN A 224 -16.05 -4.13 -5.71
C GLN A 224 -15.08 -5.19 -6.21
N GLY A 225 -13.87 -5.19 -5.63
CA GLY A 225 -13.00 -6.36 -5.61
C GLY A 225 -13.51 -7.40 -4.63
N GLY A 226 -12.77 -8.49 -4.47
CA GLY A 226 -13.06 -9.52 -3.49
C GLY A 226 -12.39 -9.25 -2.14
N SER A 227 -12.76 -10.01 -1.13
CA SER A 227 -12.02 -10.07 0.13
C SER A 227 -10.56 -10.45 -0.15
N PRO A 228 -9.59 -9.83 0.54
CA PRO A 228 -8.20 -10.22 0.40
C PRO A 228 -8.01 -11.69 0.84
N PRO A 229 -7.03 -12.41 0.29
CA PRO A 229 -6.68 -13.74 0.78
C PRO A 229 -6.12 -13.64 2.20
N THR A 230 -6.14 -14.74 2.93
CA THR A 230 -5.37 -14.88 4.18
C THR A 230 -3.89 -14.67 3.85
N MET A 231 -3.33 -13.55 4.33
CA MET A 231 -1.99 -13.10 3.92
C MET A 231 -0.87 -13.92 4.56
N PHE A 232 -1.13 -14.56 5.71
CA PHE A 232 -0.12 -15.30 6.46
C PHE A 232 -0.69 -16.63 6.98
N VAL A 233 0.16 -17.64 7.03
CA VAL A 233 -0.14 -18.81 7.84
C VAL A 233 -0.24 -18.36 9.31
N ARG A 234 -1.30 -18.76 10.00
CA ARG A 234 -1.61 -18.26 11.35
C ARG A 234 -1.30 -19.27 12.42
N HIS A 235 -0.83 -18.75 13.54
CA HIS A 235 -0.68 -19.48 14.79
C HIS A 235 -1.90 -19.24 15.69
N ASP A 236 -2.44 -20.31 16.30
CA ASP A 236 -3.58 -20.24 17.20
C ASP A 236 -3.12 -20.20 18.66
N GLY A 237 -2.55 -19.10 19.13
CA GLY A 237 -2.16 -18.94 20.52
C GLY A 237 -1.16 -17.82 20.77
N ASP A 238 -0.96 -17.48 22.03
CA ASP A 238 0.03 -16.51 22.49
C ASP A 238 1.44 -17.10 22.60
N ASP A 239 1.61 -18.35 22.17
CA ASP A 239 2.87 -19.07 22.25
C ASP A 239 3.91 -18.50 21.28
N ALA A 240 5.18 -18.72 21.60
CA ALA A 240 6.31 -18.35 20.77
C ALA A 240 6.13 -18.85 19.33
N LEU A 241 6.63 -18.07 18.37
CA LEU A 241 6.68 -18.48 16.96
C LEU A 241 7.21 -19.92 16.85
N THR A 242 6.55 -20.73 16.01
CA THR A 242 7.05 -22.09 15.73
C THR A 242 8.43 -21.98 15.08
N GLY A 243 9.44 -22.52 15.72
CA GLY A 243 10.84 -22.47 15.28
C GLY A 243 11.79 -21.98 16.38
N SER A 244 13.08 -21.92 16.08
CA SER A 244 14.08 -21.35 16.98
C SER A 244 13.96 -19.84 16.97
N SER A 245 13.58 -19.24 18.10
CA SER A 245 13.51 -17.81 18.28
C SER A 245 14.49 -17.33 19.34
N ASP A 246 15.28 -16.32 19.01
CA ASP A 246 16.26 -15.72 19.91
C ASP A 246 15.69 -14.48 20.61
N PRO A 247 15.90 -14.29 21.92
CA PRO A 247 15.52 -13.06 22.61
C PRO A 247 16.29 -11.86 22.07
N VAL A 248 15.58 -10.75 21.84
CA VAL A 248 16.16 -9.50 21.35
C VAL A 248 15.47 -8.30 21.99
N VAL A 249 16.19 -7.19 22.14
CA VAL A 249 15.61 -5.93 22.63
C VAL A 249 15.14 -5.01 21.51
N GLY A 250 15.55 -5.28 20.26
CA GLY A 250 15.11 -4.46 19.12
C GLY A 250 15.79 -4.77 17.81
N LEU A 251 15.52 -3.88 16.83
CA LEU A 251 16.18 -3.87 15.52
C LEU A 251 16.34 -2.42 15.07
N ASN A 252 17.35 -2.20 14.22
CA ASN A 252 17.59 -0.95 13.51
C ASN A 252 17.57 -1.21 12.01
N LEU A 253 17.01 -0.27 11.26
CA LEU A 253 16.94 -0.28 9.80
C LEU A 253 17.50 1.04 9.26
N ASP A 254 18.54 0.97 8.43
CA ASP A 254 19.15 2.13 7.80
C ASP A 254 18.81 2.16 6.30
N TYR A 255 17.79 2.92 5.93
CA TYR A 255 17.39 3.10 4.53
C TYR A 255 18.19 4.21 3.81
N GLY A 256 19.09 4.86 4.51
CA GLY A 256 19.88 6.00 4.04
C GLY A 256 19.42 7.31 4.68
N SER A 257 18.45 8.02 4.11
CA SER A 257 17.89 9.24 4.72
C SER A 257 16.82 8.96 5.79
N THR A 258 16.42 7.72 5.94
CA THR A 258 15.46 7.27 6.95
C THR A 258 16.12 6.18 7.80
N PHE A 259 16.33 6.49 9.08
CA PHE A 259 16.80 5.54 10.07
C PHE A 259 15.65 5.17 11.01
N VAL A 260 15.34 3.88 11.11
CA VAL A 260 14.21 3.37 11.88
C VAL A 260 14.72 2.44 12.99
N GLU A 261 14.14 2.60 14.15
CA GLU A 261 14.40 1.75 15.30
C GLU A 261 13.08 1.16 15.80
N TYR A 262 13.10 -0.14 16.09
CA TYR A 262 12.06 -0.79 16.88
C TYR A 262 12.66 -1.27 18.19
N ARG A 263 11.95 -1.06 19.28
CA ARG A 263 12.32 -1.55 20.62
C ARG A 263 11.14 -2.28 21.22
N TRP A 264 11.41 -3.43 21.83
CA TRP A 264 10.40 -4.18 22.55
C TRP A 264 9.95 -3.39 23.77
N GLY A 265 8.66 -3.06 23.82
CA GLY A 265 8.05 -2.22 24.86
C GLY A 265 7.34 -3.03 25.94
N GLN A 266 6.95 -2.34 27.02
CA GLN A 266 6.25 -2.97 28.17
C GLN A 266 4.83 -3.46 27.81
N ASP A 267 4.22 -2.90 26.76
CA ASP A 267 2.87 -3.30 26.30
C ASP A 267 2.91 -4.49 25.33
N ASN A 268 4.01 -5.24 25.31
CA ASN A 268 4.23 -6.35 24.38
C ASN A 268 4.06 -5.95 22.91
N LYS A 269 4.66 -4.81 22.54
CA LYS A 269 4.64 -4.26 21.18
C LYS A 269 6.01 -3.73 20.77
N TRP A 270 6.22 -3.66 19.45
CA TRP A 270 7.46 -3.12 18.86
C TRP A 270 7.34 -1.61 18.66
N VAL A 271 7.75 -0.82 19.63
CA VAL A 271 7.68 0.63 19.60
C VAL A 271 8.64 1.19 18.55
N ARG A 272 8.10 1.91 17.57
CA ARG A 272 8.84 2.47 16.43
C ARG A 272 9.31 3.90 16.70
N SER A 273 10.60 4.16 16.43
CA SER A 273 11.18 5.50 16.32
C SER A 273 11.74 5.71 14.91
N GLN A 274 11.85 6.95 14.49
CA GLN A 274 12.44 7.32 13.20
C GLN A 274 13.31 8.55 13.35
N ASN A 275 14.55 8.47 12.85
CA ASN A 275 15.55 9.55 12.95
C ASN A 275 15.71 10.08 14.39
N GLY A 276 15.78 9.16 15.37
CA GLY A 276 15.95 9.46 16.78
C GLY A 276 14.71 10.04 17.48
N THR A 277 13.56 10.07 16.83
CA THR A 277 12.30 10.59 17.40
C THR A 277 11.24 9.50 17.45
N LEU A 278 10.54 9.37 18.58
CA LEU A 278 9.41 8.47 18.71
C LEU A 278 8.39 8.74 17.60
N HIS A 279 7.99 7.69 16.90
CA HIS A 279 6.99 7.81 15.84
C HIS A 279 5.58 7.80 16.46
N LEU A 280 4.98 8.99 16.51
CA LEU A 280 3.60 9.17 16.95
C LEU A 280 2.68 9.30 15.73
N ASP A 281 1.44 8.87 15.87
CA ASP A 281 0.37 9.25 14.95
C ASP A 281 -0.20 10.64 15.29
N SER A 282 -1.19 11.11 14.52
CA SER A 282 -1.81 12.42 14.71
C SER A 282 -2.59 12.56 16.02
N GLU A 283 -2.91 11.45 16.68
CA GLU A 283 -3.58 11.42 17.98
C GLU A 283 -2.59 11.38 19.15
N GLY A 284 -1.28 11.38 18.84
CA GLY A 284 -0.21 11.32 19.82
C GLY A 284 0.07 9.91 20.35
N VAL A 285 -0.49 8.87 19.70
CA VAL A 285 -0.29 7.46 20.06
C VAL A 285 0.97 6.94 19.34
N ALA A 286 1.82 6.21 20.05
CA ALA A 286 3.00 5.60 19.46
C ALA A 286 2.64 4.57 18.38
N VAL A 287 3.37 4.59 17.27
CA VAL A 287 3.31 3.52 16.27
C VAL A 287 4.03 2.31 16.83
N ALA A 288 3.24 1.28 17.15
CA ALA A 288 3.72 0.08 17.80
C ALA A 288 2.95 -1.17 17.29
N PRO A 289 3.41 -1.80 16.20
CA PRO A 289 2.82 -3.04 15.70
C PRO A 289 3.06 -4.21 16.66
N ASP A 290 2.21 -5.25 16.56
CA ASP A 290 2.35 -6.50 17.29
C ASP A 290 3.49 -7.36 16.73
N VAL A 291 3.62 -7.37 15.40
CA VAL A 291 4.64 -8.13 14.66
C VAL A 291 5.40 -7.19 13.72
N VAL A 292 6.72 -7.31 13.69
CA VAL A 292 7.57 -6.69 12.65
C VAL A 292 8.20 -7.78 11.81
N ILE A 293 7.96 -7.74 10.52
CA ILE A 293 8.61 -8.61 9.53
C ILE A 293 9.61 -7.75 8.76
N VAL A 294 10.87 -8.16 8.76
CA VAL A 294 11.89 -7.60 7.88
C VAL A 294 12.03 -8.54 6.70
N GLN A 295 11.55 -8.12 5.55
CA GLN A 295 11.67 -8.82 4.29
C GLN A 295 12.78 -8.16 3.48
N VAL A 296 14.00 -8.74 3.52
CA VAL A 296 15.15 -8.18 2.80
C VAL A 296 14.96 -8.40 1.30
N VAL A 297 14.95 -7.31 0.54
CA VAL A 297 14.69 -7.34 -0.90
C VAL A 297 15.78 -6.60 -1.69
N SER A 298 15.92 -6.95 -2.97
CA SER A 298 16.68 -6.14 -3.90
C SER A 298 15.81 -4.99 -4.45
N TYR A 299 16.47 -3.93 -4.92
CA TYR A 299 15.81 -2.80 -5.57
C TYR A 299 16.40 -2.60 -6.96
N GLY A 300 15.56 -2.73 -7.97
CA GLY A 300 15.85 -2.34 -9.34
C GLY A 300 15.59 -0.84 -9.57
N ARG A 301 15.68 -0.45 -10.82
CA ARG A 301 15.21 0.86 -11.30
C ARG A 301 13.80 0.71 -11.83
N SER A 302 12.92 1.64 -11.48
CA SER A 302 11.56 1.65 -12.00
C SER A 302 11.55 1.69 -13.53
N LYS A 303 10.75 0.83 -14.14
CA LYS A 303 10.52 0.82 -15.59
C LYS A 303 9.87 2.11 -16.10
N ALA A 304 9.25 2.87 -15.17
CA ALA A 304 8.54 4.11 -15.50
C ALA A 304 9.48 5.31 -15.65
N ASP A 305 10.55 5.45 -14.83
CA ASP A 305 11.39 6.66 -14.86
C ASP A 305 12.89 6.41 -14.66
N GLY A 306 13.30 5.21 -14.31
CA GLY A 306 14.71 4.82 -14.11
C GLY A 306 15.43 5.51 -12.94
N ARG A 307 14.80 6.44 -12.22
CA ARG A 307 15.33 7.14 -11.04
C ARG A 307 14.73 6.65 -9.74
N SER A 308 13.46 6.31 -9.76
CA SER A 308 12.78 5.74 -8.60
C SER A 308 13.23 4.30 -8.38
N PRO A 309 13.56 3.91 -7.15
CA PRO A 309 13.80 2.50 -6.83
C PRO A 309 12.49 1.70 -6.94
N GLU A 310 12.61 0.46 -7.37
CA GLU A 310 11.52 -0.51 -7.45
C GLU A 310 11.91 -1.75 -6.66
N ALA A 311 11.15 -2.06 -5.60
CA ALA A 311 11.35 -3.25 -4.79
C ALA A 311 11.04 -4.50 -5.61
N VAL A 312 11.92 -5.50 -5.57
CA VAL A 312 11.70 -6.80 -6.18
C VAL A 312 11.02 -7.70 -5.16
N LEU A 313 9.72 -7.91 -5.33
CA LEU A 313 8.86 -8.65 -4.39
C LEU A 313 8.53 -10.07 -4.86
N LEU A 314 9.04 -10.50 -6.01
CA LEU A 314 8.98 -11.86 -6.52
C LEU A 314 10.35 -12.52 -6.39
N GLY A 315 10.37 -13.80 -6.02
CA GLY A 315 11.56 -14.58 -5.76
C GLY A 315 11.68 -14.99 -4.30
N GLU A 316 12.88 -14.92 -3.76
CA GLU A 316 13.19 -15.29 -2.38
C GLU A 316 14.29 -14.40 -1.81
N GLY A 317 14.39 -14.34 -0.47
CA GLY A 317 15.38 -13.56 0.24
C GLY A 317 15.34 -13.79 1.73
N GLU A 318 16.28 -13.19 2.47
CA GLU A 318 16.32 -13.25 3.93
C GLU A 318 15.06 -12.63 4.54
N ALA A 319 14.53 -13.24 5.61
CA ALA A 319 13.45 -12.73 6.41
C ALA A 319 13.75 -12.86 7.91
N LEU A 320 13.32 -11.84 8.66
CA LEU A 320 13.39 -11.81 10.11
C LEU A 320 11.98 -11.50 10.63
N VAL A 321 11.43 -12.35 11.49
CA VAL A 321 10.11 -12.15 12.09
C VAL A 321 10.26 -11.87 13.57
N PHE A 322 9.89 -10.66 13.97
CA PHE A 322 9.96 -10.18 15.35
C PHE A 322 8.58 -10.23 15.99
N PHE A 323 8.48 -10.99 17.08
CA PHE A 323 7.27 -11.11 17.87
C PHE A 323 7.63 -11.40 19.33
N ASN A 324 6.89 -10.86 20.27
CA ASN A 324 7.01 -11.14 21.72
C ASN A 324 8.45 -11.07 22.26
N GLY A 325 9.20 -10.02 21.84
CA GLY A 325 10.59 -9.81 22.32
C GLY A 325 11.60 -10.80 21.76
N THR A 326 11.24 -11.55 20.73
CA THR A 326 12.12 -12.53 20.07
C THR A 326 12.22 -12.27 18.58
N VAL A 327 13.21 -12.88 17.90
CA VAL A 327 13.35 -12.93 16.46
C VAL A 327 13.46 -14.37 15.98
N THR A 328 12.71 -14.71 14.94
CA THR A 328 12.90 -15.91 14.12
C THR A 328 13.56 -15.51 12.81
N GLU A 329 14.75 -16.07 12.56
CA GLU A 329 15.48 -15.82 11.31
C GLU A 329 15.15 -16.90 10.28
N GLY A 330 15.04 -16.50 9.02
CA GLY A 330 14.71 -17.42 7.94
C GLY A 330 14.71 -16.75 6.57
N PHE A 331 13.77 -17.12 5.73
CA PHE A 331 13.66 -16.58 4.37
C PHE A 331 12.20 -16.40 3.96
N TRP A 332 11.99 -15.47 3.05
CA TRP A 332 10.71 -15.29 2.38
C TRP A 332 10.76 -15.86 0.97
N LYS A 333 9.60 -16.27 0.44
CA LYS A 333 9.44 -16.73 -0.93
C LYS A 333 8.08 -16.28 -1.48
N ARG A 334 8.09 -15.82 -2.73
CA ARG A 334 6.90 -15.52 -3.51
C ARG A 334 7.20 -15.78 -4.97
N THR A 335 6.55 -16.78 -5.57
CA THR A 335 6.84 -17.23 -6.92
C THR A 335 6.03 -16.48 -7.96
N GLU A 336 4.73 -16.31 -7.71
CA GLU A 336 3.80 -15.65 -8.62
C GLU A 336 3.27 -14.33 -8.04
N ALA A 337 2.89 -13.42 -8.93
CA ALA A 337 2.52 -12.06 -8.54
C ALA A 337 1.18 -11.98 -7.78
N ASP A 338 0.28 -12.93 -7.96
CA ASP A 338 -1.01 -13.04 -7.28
C ASP A 338 -0.96 -13.89 -6.00
N GLU A 339 0.18 -14.54 -5.73
CA GLU A 339 0.40 -15.28 -4.48
C GLU A 339 0.75 -14.32 -3.33
N VAL A 340 0.45 -14.74 -2.10
CA VAL A 340 0.93 -14.10 -0.89
C VAL A 340 2.37 -14.53 -0.59
N THR A 341 3.17 -13.65 -0.01
CA THR A 341 4.53 -13.97 0.42
C THR A 341 4.50 -15.00 1.56
N GLN A 342 5.26 -16.07 1.43
CA GLN A 342 5.44 -17.09 2.44
C GLN A 342 6.73 -16.86 3.21
N TYR A 343 6.73 -17.16 4.50
CA TYR A 343 7.88 -17.03 5.39
C TYR A 343 8.26 -18.37 5.98
N PHE A 344 9.55 -18.69 5.95
CA PHE A 344 10.09 -19.97 6.43
C PHE A 344 11.25 -19.71 7.39
N ASP A 345 11.39 -20.54 8.40
CA ASP A 345 12.57 -20.54 9.26
C ASP A 345 13.80 -21.11 8.54
N ARG A 346 14.97 -21.07 9.19
CA ARG A 346 16.21 -21.63 8.62
C ARG A 346 16.14 -23.14 8.35
N GLY A 347 15.23 -23.86 8.98
CA GLY A 347 14.95 -25.29 8.77
C GLY A 347 14.01 -25.55 7.59
N GLY A 348 13.43 -24.50 6.98
CA GLY A 348 12.45 -24.62 5.90
C GLY A 348 11.02 -24.89 6.38
N GLN A 349 10.76 -24.76 7.67
CA GLN A 349 9.39 -24.83 8.20
C GLN A 349 8.70 -23.48 8.07
N THR A 350 7.42 -23.50 7.71
CA THR A 350 6.63 -22.27 7.59
C THR A 350 6.52 -21.56 8.93
N ILE A 351 6.88 -20.27 8.97
CA ILE A 351 6.66 -19.43 10.14
C ILE A 351 5.20 -19.01 10.19
N ALA A 352 4.49 -19.48 11.20
CA ALA A 352 3.10 -19.07 11.44
C ALA A 352 3.11 -17.72 12.17
N ILE A 353 2.51 -16.69 11.54
CA ILE A 353 2.49 -15.31 12.05
C ILE A 353 1.35 -15.17 13.07
N PRO A 354 1.62 -14.65 14.27
CA PRO A 354 0.59 -14.41 15.30
C PRO A 354 -0.46 -13.38 14.83
N PRO A 355 -1.68 -13.43 15.39
CA PRO A 355 -2.69 -12.41 15.15
C PRO A 355 -2.23 -11.03 15.64
N GLY A 356 -2.63 -9.97 14.94
CA GLY A 356 -2.32 -8.60 15.31
C GLY A 356 -1.99 -7.72 14.11
N ARG A 357 -1.60 -6.48 14.40
CA ARG A 357 -1.13 -5.53 13.39
C ARG A 357 0.30 -5.85 13.00
N ILE A 358 0.57 -5.83 11.69
CA ILE A 358 1.85 -6.26 11.13
C ILE A 358 2.52 -5.11 10.40
N TRP A 359 3.82 -4.93 10.66
CA TRP A 359 4.66 -4.02 9.88
C TRP A 359 5.68 -4.81 9.08
N ILE A 360 5.67 -4.65 7.76
CA ILE A 360 6.60 -5.32 6.85
C ILE A 360 7.58 -4.29 6.33
N ALA A 361 8.80 -4.33 6.82
CA ALA A 361 9.90 -3.50 6.37
C ALA A 361 10.59 -4.15 5.17
N LEU A 362 10.87 -3.36 4.13
CA LEU A 362 11.49 -3.81 2.88
C LEU A 362 12.90 -3.18 2.70
N PRO A 363 13.88 -3.52 3.55
CA PRO A 363 15.25 -3.02 3.41
C PRO A 363 16.02 -3.78 2.33
N ARG A 364 17.16 -3.18 1.90
CA ARG A 364 18.18 -3.87 1.13
C ARG A 364 19.06 -4.75 2.03
N VAL A 365 19.79 -5.64 1.41
CA VAL A 365 20.88 -6.38 2.08
C VAL A 365 21.83 -5.40 2.78
N GLY A 366 22.19 -5.69 4.03
CA GLY A 366 23.10 -4.88 4.84
C GLY A 366 22.48 -3.66 5.54
N GLN A 367 21.18 -3.44 5.40
CA GLN A 367 20.48 -2.32 6.05
C GLN A 367 19.83 -2.70 7.39
N VAL A 368 20.00 -3.91 7.88
CA VAL A 368 19.36 -4.46 9.07
C VAL A 368 20.39 -4.74 10.15
N GLN A 369 20.08 -4.36 11.38
CA GLN A 369 20.87 -4.67 12.57
C GLN A 369 19.93 -5.15 13.69
N ILE A 370 20.11 -6.38 14.16
CA ILE A 370 19.45 -6.90 15.35
C ILE A 370 20.14 -6.33 16.59
N VAL A 371 19.36 -5.89 17.58
CA VAL A 371 19.85 -5.39 18.87
C VAL A 371 19.52 -6.43 19.94
N LYS A 372 20.56 -7.04 20.51
CA LYS A 372 20.49 -8.07 21.56
C LYS A 372 20.55 -7.46 22.95
#